data_6e3deba7cb6fb2d07ef0ff5c95177207
#
_entry.id   6e3deba7cb6fb2d07ef0ff5c95177207
#
_cell.length_a   1.000
_cell.length_b   1.000
_cell.length_c   1.000
_cell.angle_alpha   90.00
_cell.angle_beta   90.00
_cell.angle_gamma   90.00
#
_symmetry.space_group_name_H-M   'P 1'
#
loop_
_entity.id
_entity.type
_entity.pdbx_description
1 polymer ?
#
loop_
_entity_poly.entity_id
_entity_poly.type
_entity_poly.pdbx_seq_one_letter_code
_entity_poly.pdbx_strand_id
1 'polypeptide(L)'
;LTDSSLRARPLFNSYRKIIASPDYLARHGTPQSVAELKHHQCLGFSEPVSLNTWPVSCCDGQLLEIESEISSNSGETLKQLCLAGNGIACLSDYMVDKEI
;
A
#
# COMPACT_ATOMS: atom_id res chain seq x y z
N LEU A 1 -17.24 12.00 -14.80
CA LEU A 1 -16.14 11.22 -15.33
C LEU A 1 -15.15 10.85 -14.22
N THR A 2 -14.90 9.60 -14.09
CA THR A 2 -13.95 9.12 -13.09
C THR A 2 -12.52 9.26 -13.61
N ASP A 3 -11.68 9.90 -12.83
CA ASP A 3 -10.27 9.96 -13.16
C ASP A 3 -9.62 8.63 -12.76
N SER A 4 -9.23 7.84 -13.75
CA SER A 4 -8.68 6.51 -13.49
C SER A 4 -7.35 6.58 -12.71
N SER A 5 -6.65 7.72 -12.72
CA SER A 5 -5.42 7.86 -11.97
C SER A 5 -5.65 7.88 -10.46
N LEU A 6 -6.89 8.15 -10.03
CA LEU A 6 -7.24 8.19 -8.61
C LEU A 6 -7.74 6.84 -8.09
N ARG A 7 -7.82 5.82 -8.94
CA ARG A 7 -8.30 4.51 -8.53
C ARG A 7 -7.15 3.70 -7.96
N ALA A 8 -7.47 2.92 -6.92
CA ALA A 8 -6.50 2.02 -6.33
C ALA A 8 -6.40 0.74 -7.14
N ARG A 9 -5.21 0.17 -7.19
CA ARG A 9 -4.97 -1.14 -7.80
C ARG A 9 -4.53 -2.10 -6.70
N PRO A 10 -5.27 -3.19 -6.46
CA PRO A 10 -4.80 -4.19 -5.49
C PRO A 10 -3.61 -4.94 -6.06
N LEU A 11 -2.61 -5.16 -5.21
CA LEU A 11 -1.35 -5.76 -5.63
C LEU A 11 -1.21 -7.22 -5.23
N PHE A 12 -1.75 -7.59 -4.09
CA PHE A 12 -1.61 -8.94 -3.56
C PHE A 12 -2.93 -9.39 -2.96
N ASN A 13 -3.14 -10.70 -2.93
CA ASN A 13 -4.33 -11.28 -2.33
C ASN A 13 -4.11 -11.41 -0.81
N SER A 14 -4.75 -10.54 -0.04
CA SER A 14 -4.63 -10.54 1.40
C SER A 14 -5.89 -9.94 2.01
N TYR A 15 -6.06 -10.16 3.35
CA TYR A 15 -7.24 -9.66 4.02
C TYR A 15 -7.20 -8.16 4.27
N ARG A 16 -6.02 -7.55 4.28
CA ARG A 16 -5.89 -6.10 4.18
C ARG A 16 -5.46 -5.79 2.76
N LYS A 17 -5.94 -4.68 2.23
CA LYS A 17 -5.66 -4.33 0.83
C LYS A 17 -4.32 -3.62 0.72
N ILE A 18 -3.42 -4.18 -0.07
CA ILE A 18 -2.15 -3.54 -0.42
C ILE A 18 -2.37 -2.91 -1.79
N ILE A 19 -2.34 -1.60 -1.85
CA ILE A 19 -2.77 -0.86 -3.02
C ILE A 19 -1.75 0.20 -3.44
N ALA A 20 -1.82 0.57 -4.72
CA ALA A 20 -1.09 1.70 -5.25
C ALA A 20 -1.93 2.34 -6.35
N SER A 21 -1.67 3.60 -6.67
CA SER A 21 -2.37 4.24 -7.77
C SER A 21 -1.76 3.81 -9.10
N PRO A 22 -2.54 3.85 -10.20
CA PRO A 22 -1.96 3.56 -11.53
C PRO A 22 -0.81 4.49 -11.86
N ASP A 23 -0.86 5.75 -11.44
CA ASP A 23 0.20 6.71 -11.70
C ASP A 23 1.50 6.29 -11.02
N TYR A 24 1.41 5.85 -9.75
CA TYR A 24 2.60 5.36 -9.05
C TYR A 24 3.21 4.17 -9.80
N LEU A 25 2.36 3.22 -10.19
CA LEU A 25 2.83 2.01 -10.87
C LEU A 25 3.44 2.31 -12.23
N ALA A 26 2.91 3.31 -12.93
CA ALA A 26 3.47 3.70 -14.22
C ALA A 26 4.87 4.30 -14.06
N ARG A 27 5.10 5.05 -12.97
CA ARG A 27 6.39 5.71 -12.76
C ARG A 27 7.43 4.80 -12.12
N HIS A 28 7.02 3.88 -11.28
CA HIS A 28 7.94 3.09 -10.46
C HIS A 28 7.91 1.61 -10.73
N GLY A 29 6.99 1.15 -11.58
CA GLY A 29 6.82 -0.26 -11.88
C GLY A 29 5.92 -0.96 -10.88
N THR A 30 5.33 -2.06 -11.30
CA THR A 30 4.46 -2.88 -10.45
C THR A 30 5.32 -3.92 -9.76
N PRO A 31 5.29 -4.00 -8.41
CA PRO A 31 6.05 -5.04 -7.73
C PRO A 31 5.51 -6.41 -8.13
N GLN A 32 6.40 -7.31 -8.51
CA GLN A 32 6.05 -8.64 -8.98
C GLN A 32 6.10 -9.69 -7.88
N SER A 33 6.64 -9.31 -6.70
CA SER A 33 6.75 -10.21 -5.58
C SER A 33 6.73 -9.41 -4.28
N VAL A 34 6.47 -10.10 -3.19
CA VAL A 34 6.47 -9.46 -1.86
C VAL A 34 7.86 -8.88 -1.57
N ALA A 35 8.92 -9.56 -1.98
CA ALA A 35 10.27 -9.07 -1.73
C ALA A 35 10.53 -7.73 -2.40
N GLU A 36 9.91 -7.48 -3.55
CA GLU A 36 10.10 -6.21 -4.25
C GLU A 36 9.50 -5.03 -3.52
N LEU A 37 8.55 -5.26 -2.63
CA LEU A 37 7.96 -4.17 -1.85
C LEU A 37 9.00 -3.42 -1.02
N LYS A 38 10.09 -4.08 -0.65
CA LYS A 38 11.17 -3.44 0.10
C LYS A 38 11.89 -2.36 -0.70
N HIS A 39 11.74 -2.39 -2.01
CA HIS A 39 12.39 -1.43 -2.90
C HIS A 39 11.43 -0.33 -3.35
N HIS A 40 10.22 -0.33 -2.81
CA HIS A 40 9.21 0.65 -3.14
C HIS A 40 8.95 1.57 -1.97
N GLN A 41 8.35 2.73 -2.26
CA GLN A 41 7.92 3.66 -1.22
C GLN A 41 6.67 3.10 -0.56
N CYS A 42 6.81 2.61 0.66
CA CYS A 42 5.69 2.10 1.43
C CYS A 42 5.23 3.17 2.41
N LEU A 43 3.92 3.40 2.45
CA LEU A 43 3.32 4.38 3.34
C LEU A 43 2.94 3.66 4.63
N GLY A 44 3.44 4.13 5.76
CA GLY A 44 3.29 3.42 7.02
C GLY A 44 2.48 4.18 8.04
N PHE A 45 2.08 3.46 9.09
CA PHE A 45 1.43 4.08 10.24
C PHE A 45 2.49 4.51 11.24
N SER A 46 2.33 5.73 11.76
CA SER A 46 3.20 6.18 12.85
C SER A 46 2.81 5.50 14.16
N GLU A 47 1.52 5.16 14.31
CA GLU A 47 1.03 4.35 15.41
C GLU A 47 -0.36 3.81 15.07
N PRO A 48 -0.71 2.60 15.51
CA PRO A 48 0.22 1.66 16.14
C PRO A 48 1.17 1.07 15.11
N VAL A 49 2.43 0.91 15.50
CA VAL A 49 3.45 0.41 14.57
C VAL A 49 3.17 -1.02 14.11
N SER A 50 2.36 -1.75 14.85
CA SER A 50 1.99 -3.12 14.44
C SER A 50 1.28 -3.15 13.08
N LEU A 51 0.67 -2.06 12.67
CA LEU A 51 0.01 -2.00 11.37
C LEU A 51 1.02 -1.97 10.21
N ASN A 52 2.30 -1.77 10.50
CA ASN A 52 3.35 -1.82 9.49
C ASN A 52 3.86 -3.24 9.24
N THR A 53 3.30 -4.21 9.93
CA THR A 53 3.49 -5.62 9.57
C THR A 53 2.35 -5.98 8.62
N TRP A 54 2.68 -6.11 7.35
CA TRP A 54 1.67 -6.35 6.32
C TRP A 54 1.39 -7.84 6.18
N PRO A 55 0.15 -8.23 5.82
CA PRO A 55 -0.27 -9.64 5.83
C PRO A 55 0.16 -10.40 4.60
N VAL A 56 1.43 -10.27 4.23
CA VAL A 56 2.03 -11.01 3.12
C VAL A 56 3.40 -11.46 3.59
N SER A 57 3.87 -12.57 3.03
CA SER A 57 5.17 -13.08 3.42
C SER A 57 6.02 -13.40 2.20
N CYS A 58 7.31 -13.21 2.39
CA CYS A 58 8.29 -13.63 1.42
C CYS A 58 8.64 -15.11 1.65
N CYS A 59 9.73 -15.56 1.06
CA CYS A 59 10.13 -16.97 1.06
C CYS A 59 10.48 -17.55 2.43
N ASP A 60 10.67 -16.69 3.43
CA ASP A 60 11.03 -17.16 4.77
C ASP A 60 9.82 -17.45 5.66
N GLY A 61 8.62 -17.21 5.15
CA GLY A 61 7.39 -17.46 5.90
C GLY A 61 7.03 -16.41 6.94
N GLN A 62 7.84 -15.39 7.10
CA GLN A 62 7.54 -14.31 8.03
C GLN A 62 6.79 -13.19 7.33
N LEU A 63 5.90 -12.55 8.07
CA LEU A 63 5.15 -11.41 7.53
C LEU A 63 6.09 -10.25 7.27
N LEU A 64 5.75 -9.46 6.25
CA LEU A 64 6.56 -8.35 5.84
C LEU A 64 6.43 -7.18 6.81
N GLU A 65 7.54 -6.72 7.36
CA GLU A 65 7.59 -5.49 8.13
C GLU A 65 8.16 -4.41 7.23
N ILE A 66 7.36 -3.38 6.99
CA ILE A 66 7.80 -2.30 6.10
C ILE A 66 8.51 -1.21 6.91
N GLU A 67 9.40 -0.53 6.22
CA GLU A 67 10.00 0.71 6.71
C GLU A 67 9.48 1.83 5.84
N SER A 68 9.05 2.92 6.46
CA SER A 68 8.43 4.00 5.70
C SER A 68 9.10 5.33 6.03
N GLU A 69 9.27 6.15 5.00
CA GLU A 69 9.71 7.53 5.16
C GLU A 69 8.53 8.48 5.31
N ILE A 70 7.35 8.03 4.90
CA ILE A 70 6.11 8.78 5.00
C ILE A 70 5.18 8.00 5.89
N SER A 71 4.72 8.60 6.98
CA SER A 71 3.84 7.90 7.91
C SER A 71 2.79 8.86 8.45
N SER A 72 1.70 8.28 8.95
CA SER A 72 0.60 9.02 9.55
C SER A 72 -0.12 8.09 10.52
N ASN A 73 -0.79 8.67 11.50
CA ASN A 73 -1.65 7.88 12.37
C ASN A 73 -3.06 7.75 11.82
N SER A 74 -3.34 8.31 10.65
CA SER A 74 -4.65 8.30 10.02
C SER A 74 -4.64 7.45 8.77
N GLY A 75 -5.46 6.38 8.76
CA GLY A 75 -5.61 5.54 7.56
C GLY A 75 -6.18 6.32 6.39
N GLU A 76 -7.08 7.26 6.66
CA GLU A 76 -7.64 8.08 5.59
C GLU A 76 -6.56 8.95 4.93
N THR A 77 -5.65 9.50 5.73
CA THR A 77 -4.53 10.27 5.18
C THR A 77 -3.64 9.39 4.32
N LEU A 78 -3.34 8.18 4.78
CA LEU A 78 -2.52 7.26 4.00
C LEU A 78 -3.22 6.88 2.70
N LYS A 79 -4.54 6.69 2.74
CA LYS A 79 -5.29 6.40 1.53
C LYS A 79 -5.16 7.54 0.52
N GLN A 80 -5.33 8.77 0.97
CA GLN A 80 -5.22 9.93 0.08
C GLN A 80 -3.82 10.06 -0.49
N LEU A 81 -2.80 9.85 0.32
CA LEU A 81 -1.42 9.87 -0.16
C LEU A 81 -1.18 8.80 -1.22
N CYS A 82 -1.73 7.61 -0.99
CA CYS A 82 -1.59 6.50 -1.94
C CYS A 82 -2.27 6.83 -3.26
N LEU A 83 -3.50 7.32 -3.20
CA LEU A 83 -4.25 7.66 -4.41
C LEU A 83 -3.59 8.80 -5.19
N ALA A 84 -2.88 9.66 -4.49
CA ALA A 84 -2.15 10.76 -5.13
C ALA A 84 -0.81 10.31 -5.74
N GLY A 85 -0.46 9.04 -5.61
CA GLY A 85 0.75 8.51 -6.24
C GLY A 85 2.00 8.57 -5.40
N ASN A 86 1.86 8.71 -4.08
CA ASN A 86 3.02 8.86 -3.21
C ASN A 86 3.62 7.54 -2.73
N GLY A 87 2.96 6.42 -2.97
CA GLY A 87 3.51 5.15 -2.54
C GLY A 87 2.47 4.05 -2.47
N ILE A 88 2.87 2.94 -1.87
CA ILE A 88 2.05 1.74 -1.70
C ILE A 88 1.57 1.73 -0.25
N ALA A 89 0.28 1.48 -0.05
CA ALA A 89 -0.31 1.45 1.28
C ALA A 89 -1.01 0.12 1.54
N CYS A 90 -1.12 -0.24 2.81
CA CYS A 90 -1.86 -1.42 3.23
C CYS A 90 -2.96 -0.96 4.17
N LEU A 91 -4.22 -1.11 3.75
CA LEU A 91 -5.37 -0.55 4.44
C LEU A 91 -6.47 -1.60 4.60
N SER A 92 -7.40 -1.33 5.51
CA SER A 92 -8.54 -2.21 5.71
C SER A 92 -9.45 -2.21 4.49
N ASP A 93 -10.10 -3.35 4.24
CA ASP A 93 -10.98 -3.50 3.08
C ASP A 93 -12.02 -2.38 2.99
N TYR A 94 -12.67 -2.08 4.12
CA TYR A 94 -13.77 -1.10 4.09
C TYR A 94 -13.29 0.30 3.74
N MET A 95 -12.00 0.58 3.86
CA MET A 95 -11.46 1.90 3.55
C MET A 95 -11.22 2.08 2.06
N VAL A 96 -11.08 1.00 1.30
CA VAL A 96 -10.63 1.09 -0.10
C VAL A 96 -11.59 0.47 -1.10
N ASP A 97 -12.67 -0.19 -0.65
CA ASP A 97 -13.59 -0.87 -1.57
C ASP A 97 -14.12 0.05 -2.66
N LYS A 98 -14.36 1.31 -2.33
CA LYS A 98 -14.91 2.27 -3.29
C LYS A 98 -13.88 2.73 -4.31
N GLU A 99 -12.60 2.53 -4.01
CA GLU A 99 -11.52 3.06 -4.83
C GLU A 99 -10.97 2.02 -5.82
N ILE A 100 -11.37 0.78 -5.69
CA ILE A 100 -10.87 -0.30 -6.55
C ILE A 100 -11.73 -0.51 -7.77
#